data_1a08a27ff8eb5dcc77874866e9c0c2da
#
_entry.id   1a08a27ff8eb5dcc77874866e9c0c2da
#
_cell.length_a   1.000
_cell.length_b   1.000
_cell.length_c   1.000
_cell.angle_alpha   90.00
_cell.angle_beta   90.00
_cell.angle_gamma   90.00
#
_symmetry.space_group_name_H-M   'P 1'
#
loop_
_entity.id
_entity.type
_entity.pdbx_description
1 polymer ?
#
loop_
_entity_poly.entity_id
_entity_poly.type
_entity_poly.pdbx_seq_one_letter_code
_entity_poly.pdbx_strand_id
1 'polypeptide(L)'
;MRQLDLPTESEVRFHQSPMTIMKLLYQTHSPYARKVLVFAHEAGIADQLEVIHHETSPLRRNEVVFTENPLGKVPALIRPGLTSIFDSDVICAYLDTLHDGRKLVPAEGEARWQALRVQAVAQGLAEAGIVIRWETTRRPEAFRFEPLCDGYTQKLTTSYDWLERELDTTSPTHVGHIALATTLSWIAFRELPMFGKNHPRLAAWLGEFESRPSMLATPLSGATYD
;
A
#
# COMPACT_ATOMS: atom_id res chain seq x y z
N MET A 1 -25.86 -19.46 -60.10
CA MET A 1 -26.06 -18.67 -58.89
C MET A 1 -25.86 -19.54 -57.68
N ARG A 2 -24.71 -19.45 -56.99
CA ARG A 2 -24.48 -20.15 -55.71
C ARG A 2 -24.78 -19.19 -54.57
N GLN A 3 -25.72 -19.61 -53.75
CA GLN A 3 -26.13 -18.87 -52.56
C GLN A 3 -25.01 -19.02 -51.51
N LEU A 4 -24.48 -17.90 -51.05
CA LEU A 4 -23.52 -17.83 -49.94
C LEU A 4 -24.30 -17.90 -48.64
N ASP A 5 -24.16 -19.04 -47.92
CA ASP A 5 -24.67 -19.18 -46.55
C ASP A 5 -23.79 -18.29 -45.60
N LEU A 6 -24.40 -17.28 -45.01
CA LEU A 6 -23.81 -16.50 -43.95
C LEU A 6 -23.92 -17.30 -42.63
N PRO A 7 -22.87 -17.34 -41.80
CA PRO A 7 -22.95 -18.03 -40.53
C PRO A 7 -23.86 -17.28 -39.55
N THR A 8 -24.69 -18.03 -38.87
CA THR A 8 -25.64 -17.57 -37.85
C THR A 8 -24.91 -17.04 -36.60
N GLU A 9 -25.49 -16.00 -35.98
CA GLU A 9 -25.04 -15.30 -34.77
C GLU A 9 -25.13 -16.13 -33.48
N SER A 10 -24.63 -17.33 -33.45
CA SER A 10 -24.62 -18.11 -32.22
C SER A 10 -23.30 -18.87 -32.12
N GLU A 11 -22.29 -18.21 -31.54
CA GLU A 11 -21.17 -18.83 -30.80
C GLU A 11 -20.01 -17.85 -30.54
N VAL A 12 -20.31 -16.64 -30.07
CA VAL A 12 -19.29 -15.87 -29.36
C VAL A 12 -19.32 -16.34 -27.90
N ARG A 13 -18.77 -17.52 -27.64
CA ARG A 13 -18.37 -17.88 -26.28
C ARG A 13 -17.23 -16.96 -25.88
N PHE A 14 -17.53 -16.00 -25.00
CA PHE A 14 -16.49 -15.32 -24.23
C PHE A 14 -15.74 -16.41 -23.46
N HIS A 15 -14.60 -16.82 -23.98
CA HIS A 15 -13.61 -17.55 -23.19
C HIS A 15 -13.16 -16.57 -22.10
N GLN A 16 -13.72 -16.68 -20.92
CA GLN A 16 -13.08 -16.16 -19.72
C GLN A 16 -11.75 -16.91 -19.63
N SER A 17 -10.66 -16.27 -19.99
CA SER A 17 -9.32 -16.77 -19.71
C SER A 17 -9.27 -17.12 -18.21
N PRO A 18 -8.71 -18.29 -17.82
CA PRO A 18 -8.62 -18.62 -16.40
C PRO A 18 -7.96 -17.46 -15.67
N MET A 19 -8.64 -16.94 -14.62
CA MET A 19 -8.08 -15.86 -13.81
C MET A 19 -6.71 -16.29 -13.32
N THR A 20 -5.69 -15.57 -13.75
CA THR A 20 -4.31 -15.88 -13.38
C THR A 20 -4.08 -15.36 -11.97
N ILE A 21 -4.03 -16.27 -10.98
CA ILE A 21 -3.75 -15.92 -9.60
C ILE A 21 -2.29 -15.48 -9.46
N MET A 22 -2.09 -14.28 -8.96
CA MET A 22 -0.77 -13.72 -8.62
C MET A 22 -0.48 -13.95 -7.13
N LYS A 23 0.80 -14.07 -6.74
CA LYS A 23 1.17 -14.27 -5.33
C LYS A 23 1.75 -12.98 -4.77
N LEU A 24 1.12 -12.49 -3.71
CA LEU A 24 1.60 -11.30 -2.98
C LEU A 24 2.37 -11.75 -1.74
N LEU A 25 3.70 -11.56 -1.75
CA LEU A 25 4.51 -11.72 -0.55
C LEU A 25 4.21 -10.58 0.42
N TYR A 26 3.80 -10.92 1.63
CA TYR A 26 3.12 -10.03 2.55
C TYR A 26 3.61 -10.20 3.99
N GLN A 27 3.52 -9.14 4.79
CA GLN A 27 3.59 -9.19 6.26
C GLN A 27 2.40 -8.46 6.85
N THR A 28 1.72 -9.08 7.82
CA THR A 28 0.50 -8.54 8.46
C THR A 28 0.72 -7.23 9.21
N HIS A 29 1.96 -6.87 9.47
CA HIS A 29 2.36 -5.64 10.18
C HIS A 29 3.13 -4.65 9.26
N SER A 30 3.14 -4.87 7.95
CA SER A 30 3.80 -3.95 6.99
C SER A 30 2.82 -2.93 6.43
N PRO A 31 3.06 -1.62 6.58
CA PRO A 31 2.20 -0.60 6.00
C PRO A 31 2.21 -0.66 4.46
N TYR A 32 3.37 -0.97 3.88
CA TYR A 32 3.54 -1.05 2.42
C TYR A 32 2.83 -2.27 1.81
N ALA A 33 2.90 -3.42 2.48
CA ALA A 33 2.19 -4.61 2.02
C ALA A 33 0.67 -4.43 2.16
N ARG A 34 0.22 -3.86 3.30
CA ARG A 34 -1.19 -3.51 3.52
C ARG A 34 -1.72 -2.56 2.46
N LYS A 35 -0.93 -1.54 2.06
CA LYS A 35 -1.30 -0.61 0.98
C LYS A 35 -1.69 -1.35 -0.30
N VAL A 36 -0.89 -2.33 -0.71
CA VAL A 36 -1.18 -3.13 -1.93
C VAL A 36 -2.48 -3.90 -1.78
N LEU A 37 -2.71 -4.52 -0.64
CA LEU A 37 -3.91 -5.32 -0.42
C LEU A 37 -5.17 -4.46 -0.32
N VAL A 38 -5.12 -3.33 0.39
CA VAL A 38 -6.20 -2.33 0.41
C VAL A 38 -6.48 -1.81 -1.00
N PHE A 39 -5.43 -1.50 -1.77
CA PHE A 39 -5.56 -1.07 -3.16
C PHE A 39 -6.30 -2.12 -4.01
N ALA A 40 -5.95 -3.39 -3.89
CA ALA A 40 -6.60 -4.47 -4.63
C ALA A 40 -8.08 -4.62 -4.26
N HIS A 41 -8.45 -4.44 -2.99
CA HIS A 41 -9.85 -4.40 -2.55
C HIS A 41 -10.60 -3.20 -3.14
N GLU A 42 -10.02 -2.00 -3.12
CA GLU A 42 -10.63 -0.79 -3.70
C GLU A 42 -10.78 -0.86 -5.22
N ALA A 43 -9.87 -1.59 -5.88
CA ALA A 43 -9.91 -1.87 -7.32
C ALA A 43 -10.86 -3.03 -7.69
N GLY A 44 -11.37 -3.78 -6.71
CA GLY A 44 -12.25 -4.93 -6.93
C GLY A 44 -11.55 -6.16 -7.52
N ILE A 45 -10.24 -6.30 -7.30
CA ILE A 45 -9.41 -7.41 -7.84
C ILE A 45 -8.64 -8.18 -6.75
N ALA A 46 -9.05 -8.05 -5.48
CA ALA A 46 -8.36 -8.72 -4.38
C ALA A 46 -8.40 -10.26 -4.50
N ASP A 47 -9.40 -10.81 -5.15
CA ASP A 47 -9.57 -12.24 -5.44
C ASP A 47 -8.55 -12.79 -6.46
N GLN A 48 -7.85 -11.92 -7.18
CA GLN A 48 -6.75 -12.30 -8.07
C GLN A 48 -5.41 -12.45 -7.32
N LEU A 49 -5.38 -12.17 -6.00
CA LEU A 49 -4.19 -12.22 -5.18
C LEU A 49 -4.23 -13.38 -4.18
N GLU A 50 -3.29 -14.31 -4.29
CA GLU A 50 -2.94 -15.24 -3.22
C GLU A 50 -1.97 -14.56 -2.26
N VAL A 51 -2.41 -14.25 -1.04
CA VAL A 51 -1.57 -13.57 -0.02
C VAL A 51 -0.73 -14.60 0.72
N ILE A 52 0.60 -14.47 0.64
CA ILE A 52 1.55 -15.39 1.27
C ILE A 52 2.38 -14.62 2.30
N HIS A 53 2.25 -15.01 3.57
CA HIS A 53 2.97 -14.37 4.65
C HIS A 53 4.43 -14.81 4.71
N HIS A 54 5.35 -13.84 4.71
CA HIS A 54 6.79 -14.04 4.89
C HIS A 54 7.38 -12.99 5.82
N GLU A 55 7.93 -13.44 6.95
CA GLU A 55 8.72 -12.56 7.81
C GLU A 55 10.07 -12.25 7.18
N THR A 56 10.41 -10.97 7.13
CA THR A 56 11.71 -10.48 6.69
C THR A 56 12.04 -9.15 7.34
N SER A 57 13.30 -8.92 7.67
CA SER A 57 13.82 -7.65 8.20
C SER A 57 15.31 -7.53 7.92
N PRO A 58 15.93 -6.36 8.18
CA PRO A 58 17.40 -6.23 8.10
C PRO A 58 18.17 -7.22 8.96
N LEU A 59 17.60 -7.68 10.08
CA LEU A 59 18.22 -8.66 10.98
C LEU A 59 17.76 -10.10 10.73
N ARG A 60 16.71 -10.29 9.92
CA ARG A 60 16.12 -11.60 9.63
C ARG A 60 15.95 -11.78 8.13
N ARG A 61 17.01 -12.29 7.50
CA ARG A 61 17.01 -12.57 6.07
C ARG A 61 16.01 -13.70 5.73
N ASN A 62 15.23 -13.50 4.68
CA ASN A 62 14.31 -14.50 4.13
C ASN A 62 14.64 -14.75 2.65
N GLU A 63 15.16 -15.93 2.34
CA GLU A 63 15.64 -16.25 0.99
C GLU A 63 14.53 -16.25 -0.06
N VAL A 64 13.29 -16.63 0.30
CA VAL A 64 12.15 -16.57 -0.62
C VAL A 64 11.88 -15.13 -1.03
N VAL A 65 11.89 -14.20 -0.06
CA VAL A 65 11.68 -12.78 -0.35
C VAL A 65 12.84 -12.22 -1.18
N PHE A 66 14.09 -12.59 -0.85
CA PHE A 66 15.26 -12.12 -1.60
C PHE A 66 15.33 -12.66 -3.03
N THR A 67 14.76 -13.83 -3.30
CA THR A 67 14.66 -14.38 -4.67
C THR A 67 13.75 -13.50 -5.55
N GLU A 68 12.67 -12.97 -4.97
CA GLU A 68 11.66 -12.20 -5.70
C GLU A 68 11.94 -10.68 -5.67
N ASN A 69 12.64 -10.21 -4.64
CA ASN A 69 12.99 -8.80 -4.46
C ASN A 69 14.41 -8.70 -3.86
N PRO A 70 15.41 -8.22 -4.62
CA PRO A 70 16.81 -8.13 -4.14
C PRO A 70 16.99 -7.19 -2.94
N LEU A 71 15.99 -6.35 -2.62
CA LEU A 71 15.98 -5.50 -1.42
C LEU A 71 15.56 -6.29 -0.17
N GLY A 72 15.09 -7.55 -0.31
CA GLY A 72 14.62 -8.37 0.79
C GLY A 72 13.41 -7.80 1.53
N LYS A 73 12.57 -7.02 0.84
CA LYS A 73 11.41 -6.33 1.41
C LYS A 73 10.10 -6.87 0.84
N VAL A 74 9.07 -6.84 1.67
CA VAL A 74 7.68 -6.99 1.24
C VAL A 74 7.01 -5.60 1.14
N PRO A 75 6.04 -5.42 0.21
CA PRO A 75 5.47 -6.42 -0.71
C PRO A 75 6.37 -6.75 -1.90
N ALA A 76 6.23 -7.95 -2.42
CA ALA A 76 6.66 -8.33 -3.76
C ALA A 76 5.52 -9.11 -4.44
N LEU A 77 5.25 -8.85 -5.70
CA LEU A 77 4.19 -9.49 -6.47
C LEU A 77 4.79 -10.45 -7.49
N ILE A 78 4.55 -11.74 -7.30
CA ILE A 78 4.96 -12.81 -8.21
C ILE A 78 3.86 -12.95 -9.26
N ARG A 79 4.21 -12.79 -10.52
CA ARG A 79 3.32 -12.87 -11.67
C ARG A 79 3.62 -14.14 -12.47
N PRO A 80 2.66 -15.06 -12.66
CA PRO A 80 2.90 -16.30 -13.41
C PRO A 80 3.47 -16.04 -14.80
N GLY A 81 4.62 -16.65 -15.10
CA GLY A 81 5.29 -16.51 -16.40
C GLY A 81 5.95 -15.14 -16.67
N LEU A 82 5.97 -14.25 -15.69
CA LEU A 82 6.56 -12.91 -15.80
C LEU A 82 7.51 -12.65 -14.63
N THR A 83 8.36 -11.62 -14.77
CA THR A 83 9.24 -11.16 -13.68
C THR A 83 8.43 -10.61 -12.52
N SER A 84 8.81 -10.93 -11.29
CA SER A 84 8.24 -10.33 -10.08
C SER A 84 8.44 -8.83 -10.05
N ILE A 85 7.50 -8.09 -9.46
CA ILE A 85 7.57 -6.64 -9.32
C ILE A 85 7.49 -6.20 -7.86
N PHE A 86 8.16 -5.12 -7.57
CA PHE A 86 8.25 -4.36 -6.32
C PHE A 86 8.68 -2.92 -6.71
N ASP A 87 8.50 -1.86 -5.90
CA ASP A 87 7.92 -1.88 -4.55
C ASP A 87 6.37 -1.78 -4.57
N SER A 88 5.81 -1.36 -3.44
CA SER A 88 4.33 -1.18 -3.30
C SER A 88 3.74 -0.15 -4.27
N ASP A 89 4.50 0.87 -4.69
CA ASP A 89 4.03 1.88 -5.63
C ASP A 89 3.94 1.32 -7.04
N VAL A 90 4.97 0.57 -7.44
CA VAL A 90 5.01 -0.14 -8.73
C VAL A 90 3.90 -1.20 -8.79
N ILE A 91 3.70 -1.94 -7.69
CA ILE A 91 2.64 -2.96 -7.63
C ILE A 91 1.26 -2.30 -7.76
N CYS A 92 0.96 -1.22 -7.02
CA CYS A 92 -0.32 -0.51 -7.14
C CYS A 92 -0.56 0.02 -8.56
N ALA A 93 0.46 0.61 -9.18
CA ALA A 93 0.37 1.08 -10.56
C ALA A 93 0.08 -0.07 -11.56
N TYR A 94 0.70 -1.24 -11.35
CA TYR A 94 0.43 -2.43 -12.15
C TYR A 94 -0.99 -2.96 -11.92
N LEU A 95 -1.42 -3.11 -10.68
CA LEU A 95 -2.76 -3.58 -10.34
C LEU A 95 -3.85 -2.69 -10.93
N ASP A 96 -3.61 -1.38 -10.99
CA ASP A 96 -4.54 -0.42 -11.60
C ASP A 96 -4.75 -0.65 -13.11
N THR A 97 -3.85 -1.39 -13.78
CA THR A 97 -4.00 -1.77 -15.19
C THR A 97 -4.89 -3.00 -15.40
N LEU A 98 -5.19 -3.77 -14.35
CA LEU A 98 -5.83 -5.09 -14.45
C LEU A 98 -7.37 -5.04 -14.33
N HIS A 99 -7.97 -3.87 -14.20
CA HIS A 99 -9.42 -3.70 -14.09
C HIS A 99 -9.91 -2.57 -14.99
N ASP A 100 -11.20 -2.62 -15.35
CA ASP A 100 -11.84 -1.61 -16.20
C ASP A 100 -12.58 -0.53 -15.38
N GLY A 101 -12.58 -0.66 -14.05
CA GLY A 101 -13.17 0.32 -13.15
C GLY A 101 -12.43 1.65 -13.13
N ARG A 102 -12.91 2.60 -12.32
CA ARG A 102 -12.24 3.89 -12.12
C ARG A 102 -10.81 3.68 -11.63
N LYS A 103 -9.86 4.28 -12.34
CA LYS A 103 -8.45 4.18 -11.98
C LYS A 103 -8.18 4.90 -10.64
N LEU A 104 -7.45 4.22 -9.78
CA LEU A 104 -7.02 4.73 -8.47
C LEU A 104 -5.72 5.52 -8.58
N VAL A 105 -4.96 5.32 -9.65
CA VAL A 105 -3.81 6.15 -10.04
C VAL A 105 -4.26 7.02 -11.21
N PRO A 106 -4.57 8.31 -11.01
CA PRO A 106 -5.03 9.17 -12.10
C PRO A 106 -4.02 9.18 -13.24
N ALA A 107 -4.51 9.07 -14.48
CA ALA A 107 -3.65 8.89 -15.65
C ALA A 107 -2.78 10.11 -15.95
N GLU A 108 -3.33 11.32 -15.78
CA GLU A 108 -2.70 12.58 -16.16
C GLU A 108 -3.24 13.78 -15.37
N GLY A 109 -2.71 14.95 -15.66
CA GLY A 109 -3.17 16.23 -15.12
C GLY A 109 -2.82 16.45 -13.64
N GLU A 110 -3.36 17.52 -13.06
CA GLU A 110 -3.09 17.92 -11.69
C GLU A 110 -3.58 16.86 -10.67
N ALA A 111 -4.68 16.16 -10.97
CA ALA A 111 -5.17 15.08 -10.11
C ALA A 111 -4.12 13.97 -9.89
N ARG A 112 -3.33 13.66 -10.93
CA ARG A 112 -2.23 12.71 -10.83
C ARG A 112 -1.15 13.20 -9.87
N TRP A 113 -0.74 14.46 -10.03
CA TRP A 113 0.31 15.02 -9.18
C TRP A 113 -0.11 15.15 -7.73
N GLN A 114 -1.37 15.51 -7.48
CA GLN A 114 -1.93 15.54 -6.12
C GLN A 114 -1.95 14.14 -5.49
N ALA A 115 -2.41 13.13 -6.21
CA ALA A 115 -2.43 11.74 -5.71
C ALA A 115 -1.02 11.24 -5.39
N LEU A 116 -0.06 11.45 -6.28
CA LEU A 116 1.33 11.02 -6.09
C LEU A 116 2.04 11.83 -4.99
N ARG A 117 1.73 13.12 -4.82
CA ARG A 117 2.27 13.95 -3.74
C ARG A 117 1.82 13.44 -2.38
N VAL A 118 0.53 13.11 -2.21
CA VAL A 118 0.02 12.52 -0.96
C VAL A 118 0.64 11.14 -0.72
N GLN A 119 0.81 10.32 -1.77
CA GLN A 119 1.50 9.03 -1.67
C GLN A 119 2.96 9.20 -1.21
N ALA A 120 3.69 10.17 -1.73
CA ALA A 120 5.07 10.45 -1.32
C ALA A 120 5.17 10.89 0.16
N VAL A 121 4.21 11.72 0.62
CA VAL A 121 4.14 12.08 2.05
C VAL A 121 3.88 10.83 2.91
N ALA A 122 2.92 9.99 2.52
CA ALA A 122 2.63 8.75 3.24
C ALA A 122 3.86 7.82 3.32
N GLN A 123 4.61 7.70 2.22
CA GLN A 123 5.85 6.93 2.18
C GLN A 123 6.89 7.49 3.17
N GLY A 124 7.11 8.80 3.14
CA GLY A 124 8.02 9.47 4.07
C GLY A 124 7.63 9.33 5.54
N LEU A 125 6.32 9.35 5.83
CA LEU A 125 5.80 9.07 7.18
C LEU A 125 6.10 7.63 7.62
N ALA A 126 5.89 6.63 6.75
CA ALA A 126 6.20 5.24 7.05
C ALA A 126 7.70 5.04 7.28
N GLU A 127 8.56 5.61 6.43
CA GLU A 127 10.02 5.57 6.57
C GLU A 127 10.47 6.21 7.90
N ALA A 128 9.95 7.40 8.22
CA ALA A 128 10.25 8.08 9.48
C ALA A 128 9.84 7.22 10.68
N GLY A 129 8.63 6.65 10.67
CA GLY A 129 8.15 5.76 11.72
C GLY A 129 9.01 4.52 11.88
N ILE A 130 9.49 3.92 10.79
CA ILE A 130 10.40 2.77 10.85
C ILE A 130 11.71 3.15 11.53
N VAL A 131 12.31 4.30 11.18
CA VAL A 131 13.57 4.75 11.81
C VAL A 131 13.38 5.04 13.30
N ILE A 132 12.31 5.76 13.68
CA ILE A 132 11.99 6.02 15.08
C ILE A 132 11.86 4.70 15.83
N ARG A 133 11.13 3.72 15.27
CA ARG A 133 10.94 2.41 15.90
C ARG A 133 12.26 1.66 16.06
N TRP A 134 13.15 1.69 15.06
CA TRP A 134 14.48 1.09 15.18
C TRP A 134 15.29 1.75 16.32
N GLU A 135 15.31 3.07 16.39
CA GLU A 135 16.06 3.79 17.44
C GLU A 135 15.48 3.60 18.84
N THR A 136 14.14 3.54 18.98
CA THR A 136 13.50 3.50 20.30
C THR A 136 13.28 2.10 20.85
N THR A 137 13.01 1.08 20.00
CA THR A 137 12.64 -0.27 20.45
C THR A 137 13.60 -1.36 20.03
N ARG A 138 14.36 -1.18 18.94
CA ARG A 138 15.24 -2.26 18.40
C ARG A 138 16.69 -2.06 18.74
N ARG A 139 17.18 -0.84 18.67
CA ARG A 139 18.56 -0.54 19.00
C ARG A 139 18.77 -0.62 20.53
N PRO A 140 19.84 -1.31 21.01
CA PRO A 140 20.18 -1.26 22.42
C PRO A 140 20.37 0.17 22.90
N GLU A 141 19.88 0.47 24.10
CA GLU A 141 19.79 1.85 24.63
C GLU A 141 21.12 2.61 24.55
N ALA A 142 22.23 1.93 24.91
CA ALA A 142 23.57 2.53 24.88
C ALA A 142 24.04 2.99 23.47
N PHE A 143 23.36 2.56 22.42
CA PHE A 143 23.69 2.89 21.01
C PHE A 143 22.61 3.74 20.33
N ARG A 144 21.58 4.19 21.05
CA ARG A 144 20.53 5.06 20.52
C ARG A 144 21.10 6.45 20.26
N PHE A 145 20.63 7.05 19.16
CA PHE A 145 21.04 8.41 18.79
C PHE A 145 19.81 9.32 18.79
N GLU A 146 19.53 9.93 19.94
CA GLU A 146 18.36 10.77 20.19
C GLU A 146 18.17 11.87 19.13
N PRO A 147 19.19 12.63 18.68
CA PRO A 147 19.00 13.67 17.67
C PRO A 147 18.45 13.13 16.33
N LEU A 148 18.74 11.88 15.97
CA LEU A 148 18.17 11.24 14.78
C LEU A 148 16.66 10.99 14.99
N CYS A 149 16.29 10.46 16.13
CA CYS A 149 14.90 10.21 16.50
C CYS A 149 14.08 11.50 16.49
N ASP A 150 14.61 12.57 17.09
CA ASP A 150 14.01 13.90 17.11
C ASP A 150 13.79 14.46 15.70
N GLY A 151 14.81 14.36 14.84
CA GLY A 151 14.72 14.82 13.46
C GLY A 151 13.62 14.09 12.68
N TYR A 152 13.46 12.79 12.86
CA TYR A 152 12.37 12.02 12.23
C TYR A 152 11.01 12.31 12.87
N THR A 153 10.95 12.53 14.18
CA THR A 153 9.72 12.96 14.86
C THR A 153 9.25 14.32 14.35
N GLN A 154 10.18 15.25 14.11
CA GLN A 154 9.86 16.54 13.51
C GLN A 154 9.30 16.39 12.08
N LYS A 155 9.83 15.45 11.27
CA LYS A 155 9.26 15.16 9.94
C LYS A 155 7.81 14.67 10.05
N LEU A 156 7.51 13.78 11.02
CA LEU A 156 6.13 13.34 11.24
C LEU A 156 5.22 14.53 11.57
N THR A 157 5.57 15.31 12.56
CA THR A 157 4.72 16.44 13.04
C THR A 157 4.50 17.49 11.95
N THR A 158 5.57 17.89 11.24
CA THR A 158 5.46 18.83 10.11
C THR A 158 4.58 18.29 8.99
N SER A 159 4.65 16.98 8.73
CA SER A 159 3.81 16.35 7.71
C SER A 159 2.34 16.29 8.15
N TYR A 160 2.05 16.10 9.43
CA TYR A 160 0.66 16.15 9.94
C TYR A 160 0.08 17.56 9.82
N ASP A 161 0.84 18.60 10.14
CA ASP A 161 0.44 20.00 9.95
C ASP A 161 0.14 20.30 8.46
N TRP A 162 0.96 19.77 7.57
CA TRP A 162 0.75 19.90 6.13
C TRP A 162 -0.51 19.16 5.68
N LEU A 163 -0.71 17.92 6.10
CA LEU A 163 -1.90 17.11 5.76
C LEU A 163 -3.18 17.76 6.29
N GLU A 164 -3.18 18.32 7.48
CA GLU A 164 -4.34 19.01 8.04
C GLU A 164 -4.81 20.16 7.15
N ARG A 165 -3.87 20.89 6.51
CA ARG A 165 -4.19 22.01 5.62
C ARG A 165 -4.50 21.59 4.19
N GLU A 166 -3.71 20.68 3.64
CA GLU A 166 -3.61 20.43 2.19
C GLU A 166 -4.34 19.16 1.70
N LEU A 167 -4.67 18.22 2.61
CA LEU A 167 -5.33 16.98 2.20
C LEU A 167 -6.71 17.29 1.62
N ASP A 168 -6.92 16.96 0.35
CA ASP A 168 -8.26 16.97 -0.25
C ASP A 168 -9.04 15.73 0.20
N THR A 169 -9.97 15.94 1.12
CA THR A 169 -10.84 14.88 1.67
C THR A 169 -12.11 14.69 0.85
N THR A 170 -12.34 15.49 -0.20
CA THR A 170 -13.56 15.50 -1.00
C THR A 170 -13.40 14.82 -2.35
N SER A 171 -12.17 14.71 -2.84
CA SER A 171 -11.88 14.03 -4.11
C SER A 171 -12.16 12.52 -4.03
N PRO A 172 -12.45 11.87 -5.15
CA PRO A 172 -12.58 10.42 -5.19
C PRO A 172 -11.32 9.72 -4.69
N THR A 173 -11.50 8.61 -3.95
CA THR A 173 -10.37 7.83 -3.41
C THR A 173 -9.33 7.53 -4.50
N HIS A 174 -8.07 7.75 -4.19
CA HIS A 174 -6.93 7.50 -5.07
C HIS A 174 -5.76 6.87 -4.28
N VAL A 175 -4.72 6.45 -4.98
CA VAL A 175 -3.54 5.76 -4.40
C VAL A 175 -2.91 6.52 -3.24
N GLY A 176 -2.90 7.85 -3.28
CA GLY A 176 -2.38 8.69 -2.19
C GLY A 176 -3.21 8.54 -0.90
N HIS A 177 -4.55 8.52 -1.01
CA HIS A 177 -5.43 8.29 0.14
C HIS A 177 -5.20 6.90 0.75
N ILE A 178 -5.09 5.87 -0.08
CA ILE A 178 -4.84 4.49 0.36
C ILE A 178 -3.49 4.40 1.09
N ALA A 179 -2.43 4.97 0.49
CA ALA A 179 -1.11 5.02 1.08
C ALA A 179 -1.12 5.74 2.45
N LEU A 180 -1.80 6.88 2.51
CA LEU A 180 -1.88 7.69 3.73
C LEU A 180 -2.63 6.95 4.84
N ALA A 181 -3.82 6.42 4.55
CA ALA A 181 -4.62 5.72 5.55
C ALA A 181 -3.89 4.49 6.11
N THR A 182 -3.29 3.67 5.24
CA THR A 182 -2.54 2.48 5.69
C THR A 182 -1.30 2.83 6.49
N THR A 183 -0.65 3.95 6.18
CA THR A 183 0.51 4.44 6.95
C THR A 183 0.11 5.00 8.30
N LEU A 184 -0.90 5.86 8.37
CA LEU A 184 -1.38 6.44 9.64
C LEU A 184 -1.92 5.36 10.57
N SER A 185 -2.72 4.41 10.08
CA SER A 185 -3.14 3.22 10.85
C SER A 185 -1.94 2.43 11.38
N TRP A 186 -0.88 2.29 10.59
CA TRP A 186 0.32 1.58 11.04
C TRP A 186 1.10 2.36 12.10
N ILE A 187 1.20 3.68 11.98
CA ILE A 187 1.83 4.54 13.01
C ILE A 187 1.08 4.39 14.34
N ALA A 188 -0.25 4.42 14.31
CA ALA A 188 -1.09 4.18 15.49
C ALA A 188 -0.89 2.76 16.05
N PHE A 189 -0.92 1.75 15.20
CA PHE A 189 -0.70 0.34 15.58
C PHE A 189 0.66 0.11 16.24
N ARG A 190 1.68 0.89 15.88
CA ARG A 190 3.03 0.81 16.45
C ARG A 190 3.25 1.77 17.62
N GLU A 191 2.22 2.48 18.06
CA GLU A 191 2.30 3.46 19.16
C GLU A 191 3.40 4.53 18.93
N LEU A 192 3.61 4.88 17.66
CA LEU A 192 4.58 5.90 17.27
C LEU A 192 3.96 7.31 17.45
N PRO A 193 4.79 8.39 17.44
CA PRO A 193 4.28 9.73 17.55
C PRO A 193 3.18 10.01 16.52
N MET A 194 1.96 10.22 16.99
CA MET A 194 0.76 10.40 16.18
C MET A 194 0.35 11.87 16.17
N PHE A 195 -0.43 12.27 15.17
CA PHE A 195 -1.02 13.60 15.13
C PHE A 195 -1.97 13.80 16.33
N GLY A 196 -2.00 15.02 16.83
CA GLY A 196 -2.71 15.38 18.04
C GLY A 196 -4.05 16.10 17.81
N LYS A 197 -4.57 16.71 18.86
CA LYS A 197 -5.84 17.45 18.86
C LYS A 197 -5.91 18.62 17.87
N ASN A 198 -4.75 19.08 17.40
CA ASN A 198 -4.66 20.19 16.43
C ASN A 198 -4.90 19.76 14.97
N HIS A 199 -5.22 18.47 14.74
CA HIS A 199 -5.43 17.91 13.41
C HIS A 199 -6.82 17.26 13.29
N PRO A 200 -7.92 17.99 13.56
CA PRO A 200 -9.27 17.43 13.60
C PRO A 200 -9.76 16.94 12.22
N ARG A 201 -9.37 17.61 11.11
CA ARG A 201 -9.74 17.20 9.77
C ARG A 201 -9.07 15.87 9.39
N LEU A 202 -7.78 15.76 9.68
CA LEU A 202 -7.01 14.55 9.41
C LEU A 202 -7.55 13.38 10.24
N ALA A 203 -7.90 13.62 11.51
CA ALA A 203 -8.47 12.61 12.40
C ALA A 203 -9.84 12.13 11.91
N ALA A 204 -10.73 13.04 11.53
CA ALA A 204 -12.05 12.71 11.01
C ALA A 204 -11.94 11.91 9.71
N TRP A 205 -11.10 12.36 8.77
CA TRP A 205 -10.85 11.68 7.51
C TRP A 205 -10.31 10.26 7.71
N LEU A 206 -9.33 10.09 8.61
CA LEU A 206 -8.76 8.77 8.89
C LEU A 206 -9.81 7.82 9.48
N GLY A 207 -10.60 8.29 10.45
CA GLY A 207 -11.66 7.49 11.07
C GLY A 207 -12.72 7.04 10.05
N GLU A 208 -13.09 7.90 9.12
CA GLU A 208 -13.97 7.54 8.01
C GLU A 208 -13.30 6.52 7.07
N PHE A 209 -12.04 6.74 6.69
CA PHE A 209 -11.33 5.84 5.80
C PHE A 209 -11.12 4.45 6.41
N GLU A 210 -10.83 4.36 7.70
CA GLU A 210 -10.66 3.09 8.42
C GLU A 210 -11.94 2.26 8.51
N SER A 211 -13.11 2.88 8.38
CA SER A 211 -14.40 2.19 8.34
C SER A 211 -14.70 1.49 7.01
N ARG A 212 -13.90 1.72 5.98
CA ARG A 212 -14.08 1.13 4.66
C ARG A 212 -13.90 -0.40 4.68
N PRO A 213 -14.70 -1.15 3.89
CA PRO A 213 -14.57 -2.61 3.80
C PRO A 213 -13.15 -3.08 3.48
N SER A 214 -12.41 -2.36 2.63
CA SER A 214 -11.02 -2.64 2.27
C SER A 214 -10.06 -2.59 3.46
N MET A 215 -10.24 -1.61 4.35
CA MET A 215 -9.44 -1.46 5.57
C MET A 215 -9.81 -2.50 6.63
N LEU A 216 -11.10 -2.80 6.78
CA LEU A 216 -11.61 -3.80 7.71
C LEU A 216 -11.20 -5.22 7.31
N ALA A 217 -11.12 -5.51 6.01
CA ALA A 217 -10.67 -6.79 5.47
C ALA A 217 -9.15 -7.03 5.64
N THR A 218 -8.38 -5.99 5.97
CA THR A 218 -6.91 -6.03 6.01
C THR A 218 -6.35 -5.53 7.34
N PRO A 219 -6.76 -6.09 8.49
CA PRO A 219 -6.29 -5.62 9.79
C PRO A 219 -4.78 -5.79 9.95
N LEU A 220 -4.13 -4.82 10.60
CA LEU A 220 -2.76 -4.98 11.05
C LEU A 220 -2.71 -5.95 12.23
N SER A 221 -1.75 -6.85 12.25
CA SER A 221 -1.58 -7.81 13.34
C SER A 221 -0.14 -8.29 13.44
N GLY A 222 0.18 -8.87 14.58
CA GLY A 222 1.48 -9.48 14.84
C GLY A 222 2.54 -8.52 15.40
N ALA A 223 3.44 -9.10 16.18
CA ALA A 223 4.68 -8.46 16.63
C ALA A 223 5.79 -8.80 15.63
N THR A 224 6.69 -7.86 15.38
CA THR A 224 7.97 -8.16 14.74
C THR A 224 8.94 -8.67 15.81
N TYR A 225 9.62 -9.78 15.51
CA TYR A 225 10.53 -10.48 16.42
C TYR A 225 12.02 -10.27 16.10
N ASP A 226 12.35 -9.23 15.42
CA ASP A 226 13.73 -8.82 15.12
C ASP A 226 14.22 -7.71 16.05
#